data_3ac6cfff1bb5bb5adb3754ee27d674ed
#
_entry.id   3ac6cfff1bb5bb5adb3754ee27d674ed
#
_cell.length_a   1.000
_cell.length_b   1.000
_cell.length_c   1.000
_cell.angle_alpha   90.00
_cell.angle_beta   90.00
_cell.angle_gamma   90.00
#
_symmetry.space_group_name_H-M   'P 1'
#
loop_
_entity.id
_entity.type
_entity.pdbx_description
1 polymer ?
#
loop_
_entity_poly.entity_id
_entity_poly.type
_entity_poly.pdbx_seq_one_letter_code
_entity_poly.pdbx_strand_id
1 'polypeptide(L)'
;MSNKLDLSKELIGRRALVTGGSRGIGAAIAQRFLDAGAKVVVAARTRSDDMPAAATFVSGDLTTTEGVEAIGTKAIAALGGLDILVNNAGGGRAFLEGSWTIPDKEWHDNFALNLFAAIRLTNAVLPALRASKAAAVVNISSAAATMPFGPFAHYGAAKAALEYYSRTLAVELAPGGIRVNLVSPGVISTPGSDEFARTTPGFSSDAWLRYVPLGRIGATEDIAEVVALLVSDRGKFLTGANYRVDGGMTVR
;
A
#
# COMPACT_ATOMS: atom_id res chain seq x y z
N MET A 1 -31.07 21.63 -0.69
CA MET A 1 -30.77 20.57 -1.67
C MET A 1 -29.60 19.77 -1.12
N SER A 2 -29.83 18.53 -0.75
CA SER A 2 -28.74 17.65 -0.27
C SER A 2 -27.80 17.37 -1.46
N ASN A 3 -26.64 18.00 -1.46
CA ASN A 3 -25.57 17.68 -2.42
C ASN A 3 -25.05 16.29 -2.03
N LYS A 4 -25.67 15.23 -2.55
CA LYS A 4 -25.13 13.88 -2.38
C LYS A 4 -23.73 13.88 -2.98
N LEU A 5 -22.73 13.56 -2.16
CA LEU A 5 -21.34 13.40 -2.58
C LEU A 5 -21.26 12.26 -3.59
N ASP A 6 -20.95 12.59 -4.84
CA ASP A 6 -20.77 11.57 -5.89
C ASP A 6 -19.30 11.11 -5.92
N LEU A 7 -19.05 9.98 -5.28
CA LEU A 7 -17.71 9.39 -5.20
C LEU A 7 -17.27 8.68 -6.49
N SER A 8 -18.20 8.46 -7.43
CA SER A 8 -17.88 7.82 -8.71
C SER A 8 -17.02 8.69 -9.65
N LYS A 9 -16.89 9.98 -9.31
CA LYS A 9 -16.16 10.97 -10.11
C LYS A 9 -15.04 11.66 -9.33
N GLU A 10 -14.78 11.25 -8.09
CA GLU A 10 -13.84 11.96 -7.22
C GLU A 10 -12.37 11.90 -7.69
N LEU A 11 -12.03 10.94 -8.56
CA LEU A 11 -10.70 10.79 -9.15
C LEU A 11 -10.71 10.95 -10.69
N ILE A 12 -11.74 11.57 -11.25
CA ILE A 12 -11.83 11.73 -12.70
C ILE A 12 -10.60 12.46 -13.25
N GLY A 13 -9.99 11.87 -14.29
CA GLY A 13 -8.81 12.42 -14.93
C GLY A 13 -7.50 12.22 -14.16
N ARG A 14 -7.51 11.65 -12.95
CA ARG A 14 -6.31 11.30 -12.19
C ARG A 14 -5.62 10.07 -12.79
N ARG A 15 -4.30 10.03 -12.67
CA ARG A 15 -3.40 8.99 -13.19
C ARG A 15 -2.71 8.33 -12.01
N ALA A 16 -2.97 7.05 -11.82
CA ALA A 16 -2.53 6.32 -10.62
C ALA A 16 -1.64 5.14 -10.96
N LEU A 17 -0.56 4.96 -10.20
CA LEU A 17 0.27 3.76 -10.15
C LEU A 17 0.07 3.06 -8.80
N VAL A 18 -0.35 1.79 -8.84
CA VAL A 18 -0.53 0.94 -7.65
C VAL A 18 0.42 -0.25 -7.74
N THR A 19 1.37 -0.34 -6.82
CA THR A 19 2.26 -1.50 -6.73
C THR A 19 1.61 -2.65 -5.97
N GLY A 20 1.91 -3.91 -6.37
CA GLY A 20 1.25 -5.08 -5.80
C GLY A 20 -0.26 -5.10 -6.08
N GLY A 21 -0.72 -4.42 -7.13
CA GLY A 21 -2.13 -4.25 -7.44
C GLY A 21 -2.77 -5.40 -8.22
N SER A 22 -2.09 -6.53 -8.41
CA SER A 22 -2.65 -7.68 -9.12
C SER A 22 -3.59 -8.52 -8.26
N ARG A 23 -3.59 -8.40 -6.92
CA ARG A 23 -4.46 -9.13 -5.99
C ARG A 23 -4.59 -8.42 -4.64
N GLY A 24 -5.53 -8.88 -3.81
CA GLY A 24 -5.70 -8.42 -2.43
C GLY A 24 -5.94 -6.92 -2.30
N ILE A 25 -5.32 -6.28 -1.30
CA ILE A 25 -5.50 -4.84 -1.00
C ILE A 25 -5.19 -3.98 -2.22
N GLY A 26 -4.10 -4.27 -2.94
CA GLY A 26 -3.72 -3.48 -4.10
C GLY A 26 -4.71 -3.57 -5.25
N ALA A 27 -5.32 -4.73 -5.49
CA ALA A 27 -6.38 -4.89 -6.50
C ALA A 27 -7.66 -4.12 -6.12
N ALA A 28 -8.05 -4.16 -4.84
CA ALA A 28 -9.20 -3.40 -4.33
C ALA A 28 -8.96 -1.88 -4.45
N ILE A 29 -7.75 -1.39 -4.14
CA ILE A 29 -7.37 0.02 -4.34
C ILE A 29 -7.47 0.38 -5.83
N ALA A 30 -6.92 -0.46 -6.71
CA ALA A 30 -6.95 -0.22 -8.15
C ALA A 30 -8.40 -0.18 -8.68
N GLN A 31 -9.25 -1.14 -8.26
CA GLN A 31 -10.67 -1.16 -8.62
C GLN A 31 -11.40 0.09 -8.12
N ARG A 32 -11.21 0.46 -6.85
CA ARG A 32 -11.82 1.65 -6.26
C ARG A 32 -11.43 2.94 -7.00
N PHE A 33 -10.20 3.04 -7.47
CA PHE A 33 -9.73 4.18 -8.27
C PHE A 33 -10.36 4.21 -9.67
N LEU A 34 -10.49 3.06 -10.32
CA LEU A 34 -11.20 2.94 -11.60
C LEU A 34 -12.66 3.34 -11.47
N ASP A 35 -13.35 2.87 -10.42
CA ASP A 35 -14.74 3.20 -10.12
C ASP A 35 -14.93 4.70 -9.82
N ALA A 36 -13.87 5.38 -9.37
CA ALA A 36 -13.83 6.83 -9.15
C ALA A 36 -13.38 7.64 -10.39
N GLY A 37 -13.19 6.99 -11.55
CA GLY A 37 -12.86 7.63 -12.82
C GLY A 37 -11.37 7.88 -13.09
N ALA A 38 -10.46 7.30 -12.31
CA ALA A 38 -9.03 7.38 -12.55
C ALA A 38 -8.56 6.45 -13.68
N LYS A 39 -7.44 6.81 -14.32
CA LYS A 39 -6.65 5.86 -15.12
C LYS A 39 -5.64 5.17 -14.22
N VAL A 40 -5.61 3.84 -14.25
CA VAL A 40 -4.81 3.05 -13.31
C VAL A 40 -3.82 2.15 -14.03
N VAL A 41 -2.56 2.23 -13.62
CA VAL A 41 -1.54 1.22 -13.87
C VAL A 41 -1.31 0.41 -12.61
N VAL A 42 -1.30 -0.90 -12.78
CA VAL A 42 -0.96 -1.88 -11.75
C VAL A 42 0.42 -2.46 -12.04
N ALA A 43 1.32 -2.43 -11.07
CA ALA A 43 2.64 -3.06 -11.19
C ALA A 43 2.76 -4.27 -10.26
N ALA A 44 3.18 -5.41 -10.79
CA ALA A 44 3.47 -6.63 -10.05
C ALA A 44 4.40 -7.54 -10.87
N ARG A 45 4.95 -8.60 -10.25
CA ARG A 45 5.78 -9.60 -10.96
C ARG A 45 4.94 -10.41 -11.96
N THR A 46 3.74 -10.78 -11.56
CA THR A 46 2.82 -11.59 -12.35
C THR A 46 1.41 -11.00 -12.30
N ARG A 47 0.67 -11.14 -13.40
CA ARG A 47 -0.76 -10.85 -13.45
C ARG A 47 -1.54 -11.92 -12.70
N SER A 48 -2.63 -11.55 -12.04
CA SER A 48 -3.58 -12.46 -11.40
C SER A 48 -4.98 -12.22 -11.99
N ASP A 49 -5.84 -13.20 -11.88
CA ASP A 49 -7.24 -13.09 -12.31
C ASP A 49 -8.03 -12.09 -11.44
N ASP A 50 -7.56 -11.83 -10.19
CA ASP A 50 -8.15 -10.82 -9.30
C ASP A 50 -7.83 -9.38 -9.74
N MET A 51 -6.93 -9.18 -10.71
CA MET A 51 -6.56 -7.85 -11.17
C MET A 51 -7.74 -7.20 -11.91
N PRO A 52 -8.09 -5.93 -11.60
CA PRO A 52 -9.13 -5.21 -12.32
C PRO A 52 -8.88 -5.17 -13.82
N ALA A 53 -9.87 -5.60 -14.61
CA ALA A 53 -9.73 -5.76 -16.07
C ALA A 53 -9.42 -4.44 -16.81
N ALA A 54 -9.92 -3.31 -16.27
CA ALA A 54 -9.70 -1.98 -16.84
C ALA A 54 -8.35 -1.36 -16.48
N ALA A 55 -7.57 -1.97 -15.57
CA ALA A 55 -6.23 -1.49 -15.24
C ALA A 55 -5.19 -1.95 -16.26
N THR A 56 -4.25 -1.07 -16.57
CA THR A 56 -3.07 -1.44 -17.38
C THR A 56 -2.05 -2.17 -16.51
N PHE A 57 -1.56 -3.31 -16.98
CA PHE A 57 -0.57 -4.10 -16.25
C PHE A 57 0.86 -3.78 -16.69
N VAL A 58 1.75 -3.57 -15.72
CA VAL A 58 3.20 -3.45 -15.91
C VAL A 58 3.90 -4.52 -15.08
N SER A 59 4.58 -5.45 -15.74
CA SER A 59 5.40 -6.46 -15.06
C SER A 59 6.76 -5.87 -14.67
N GLY A 60 7.22 -6.20 -13.44
CA GLY A 60 8.56 -5.86 -12.97
C GLY A 60 8.82 -6.32 -11.54
N ASP A 61 10.10 -6.40 -11.19
CA ASP A 61 10.56 -6.73 -9.85
C ASP A 61 10.93 -5.45 -9.08
N LEU A 62 10.20 -5.18 -8.02
CA LEU A 62 10.41 -4.01 -7.17
C LEU A 62 11.61 -4.14 -6.21
N THR A 63 12.20 -5.32 -6.11
CA THR A 63 13.37 -5.54 -5.24
C THR A 63 14.67 -5.05 -5.88
N THR A 64 14.68 -4.86 -7.20
CA THR A 64 15.85 -4.39 -7.97
C THR A 64 15.71 -2.94 -8.40
N THR A 65 16.82 -2.23 -8.57
CA THR A 65 16.83 -0.84 -9.05
C THR A 65 16.31 -0.77 -10.49
N GLU A 66 16.79 -1.66 -11.35
CA GLU A 66 16.41 -1.73 -12.76
C GLU A 66 14.92 -2.02 -12.94
N GLY A 67 14.39 -2.93 -12.13
CA GLY A 67 12.95 -3.27 -12.14
C GLY A 67 12.09 -2.10 -11.71
N VAL A 68 12.50 -1.35 -10.70
CA VAL A 68 11.80 -0.13 -10.23
C VAL A 68 11.80 0.96 -11.29
N GLU A 69 12.96 1.25 -11.91
CA GLU A 69 13.08 2.25 -12.96
C GLU A 69 12.24 1.90 -14.19
N ALA A 70 12.26 0.63 -14.58
CA ALA A 70 11.44 0.13 -15.69
C ALA A 70 9.93 0.26 -15.40
N ILE A 71 9.50 -0.06 -14.17
CA ILE A 71 8.09 0.12 -13.75
C ILE A 71 7.70 1.60 -13.82
N GLY A 72 8.50 2.49 -13.23
CA GLY A 72 8.22 3.93 -13.23
C GLY A 72 8.10 4.49 -14.64
N THR A 73 9.06 4.20 -15.50
CA THR A 73 9.08 4.64 -16.90
C THR A 73 7.87 4.15 -17.68
N LYS A 74 7.58 2.84 -17.60
CA LYS A 74 6.44 2.24 -18.32
C LYS A 74 5.10 2.76 -17.82
N ALA A 75 4.95 2.94 -16.51
CA ALA A 75 3.73 3.47 -15.92
C ALA A 75 3.46 4.92 -16.35
N ILE A 76 4.48 5.78 -16.28
CA ILE A 76 4.37 7.19 -16.73
C ILE A 76 4.04 7.27 -18.23
N ALA A 77 4.68 6.45 -19.05
CA ALA A 77 4.40 6.41 -20.50
C ALA A 77 2.95 5.97 -20.79
N ALA A 78 2.46 4.92 -20.10
CA ALA A 78 1.10 4.41 -20.29
C ALA A 78 0.01 5.41 -19.84
N LEU A 79 0.30 6.19 -18.77
CA LEU A 79 -0.63 7.15 -18.19
C LEU A 79 -0.55 8.55 -18.81
N GLY A 80 0.56 8.88 -19.46
CA GLY A 80 0.84 10.25 -19.92
C GLY A 80 1.19 11.20 -18.76
N GLY A 81 1.74 10.69 -17.67
CA GLY A 81 2.13 11.40 -16.44
C GLY A 81 1.67 10.66 -15.19
N LEU A 82 1.84 11.26 -13.99
CA LEU A 82 1.48 10.60 -12.74
C LEU A 82 0.96 11.62 -11.71
N ASP A 83 -0.19 11.32 -11.10
CA ASP A 83 -0.78 12.13 -10.04
C ASP A 83 -0.79 11.37 -8.70
N ILE A 84 -0.93 10.06 -8.74
CA ILE A 84 -1.10 9.22 -7.55
C ILE A 84 -0.11 8.05 -7.60
N LEU A 85 0.67 7.90 -6.53
CA LEU A 85 1.49 6.71 -6.29
C LEU A 85 0.99 5.98 -5.04
N VAL A 86 0.68 4.69 -5.17
CA VAL A 86 0.41 3.82 -4.03
C VAL A 86 1.48 2.74 -3.94
N ASN A 87 2.36 2.86 -2.96
CA ASN A 87 3.34 1.85 -2.61
C ASN A 87 2.67 0.81 -1.71
N ASN A 88 2.03 -0.18 -2.32
CA ASN A 88 1.30 -1.25 -1.62
C ASN A 88 2.05 -2.58 -1.65
N ALA A 89 2.91 -2.83 -2.64
CA ALA A 89 3.67 -4.08 -2.70
C ALA A 89 4.41 -4.34 -1.38
N GLY A 90 4.25 -5.54 -0.85
CA GLY A 90 4.87 -5.91 0.41
C GLY A 90 4.42 -7.30 0.87
N GLY A 91 5.05 -7.77 1.94
CA GLY A 91 4.77 -9.05 2.58
C GLY A 91 5.97 -9.56 3.33
N GLY A 92 5.79 -10.66 4.05
CA GLY A 92 6.86 -11.32 4.80
C GLY A 92 6.53 -12.80 5.02
N ARG A 93 7.58 -13.58 5.27
CA ARG A 93 7.47 -14.97 5.71
C ARG A 93 7.48 -15.03 7.23
N ALA A 94 6.70 -15.93 7.83
CA ALA A 94 6.71 -16.14 9.27
C ALA A 94 7.86 -17.07 9.69
N PHE A 95 8.47 -16.75 10.85
CA PHE A 95 9.47 -17.57 11.53
C PHE A 95 8.93 -17.89 12.93
N LEU A 96 8.28 -19.05 13.05
CA LEU A 96 7.47 -19.42 14.23
C LEU A 96 8.30 -19.69 15.48
N GLU A 97 9.58 -20.04 15.32
CA GLU A 97 10.51 -20.31 16.44
C GLU A 97 11.02 -19.02 17.11
N GLY A 98 10.76 -17.85 16.48
CA GLY A 98 11.08 -16.52 17.02
C GLY A 98 12.00 -15.70 16.14
N SER A 99 12.10 -14.41 16.45
CA SER A 99 12.84 -13.43 15.63
C SER A 99 14.34 -13.73 15.49
N TRP A 100 14.91 -14.43 16.48
CA TRP A 100 16.34 -14.83 16.47
C TRP A 100 16.67 -15.95 15.49
N THR A 101 15.65 -16.61 14.92
CA THR A 101 15.83 -17.64 13.89
C THR A 101 15.75 -17.09 12.47
N ILE A 102 15.47 -15.81 12.31
CA ILE A 102 15.34 -15.17 11.00
C ILE A 102 16.72 -15.02 10.36
N PRO A 103 17.01 -15.70 9.23
CA PRO A 103 18.29 -15.57 8.57
C PRO A 103 18.56 -14.13 8.08
N ASP A 104 19.83 -13.73 8.04
CA ASP A 104 20.25 -12.41 7.56
C ASP A 104 19.70 -12.08 6.16
N LYS A 105 19.73 -13.06 5.27
CA LYS A 105 19.17 -12.94 3.92
C LYS A 105 17.69 -12.54 3.93
N GLU A 106 16.88 -13.09 4.83
CA GLU A 106 15.46 -12.77 4.93
C GLU A 106 15.23 -11.32 5.42
N TRP A 107 16.11 -10.82 6.30
CA TRP A 107 16.12 -9.41 6.66
C TRP A 107 16.36 -8.52 5.44
N HIS A 108 17.42 -8.80 4.66
CA HIS A 108 17.74 -8.03 3.46
C HIS A 108 16.62 -8.07 2.42
N ASP A 109 16.10 -9.25 2.10
CA ASP A 109 15.03 -9.43 1.11
C ASP A 109 13.75 -8.70 1.55
N ASN A 110 13.44 -8.75 2.85
CA ASN A 110 12.27 -8.09 3.39
C ASN A 110 12.37 -6.56 3.34
N PHE A 111 13.54 -6.01 3.72
CA PHE A 111 13.78 -4.57 3.61
C PHE A 111 13.82 -4.13 2.14
N ALA A 112 14.36 -4.92 1.23
CA ALA A 112 14.36 -4.63 -0.19
C ALA A 112 12.94 -4.44 -0.73
N LEU A 113 12.00 -5.32 -0.35
CA LEU A 113 10.61 -5.26 -0.82
C LEU A 113 9.77 -4.22 -0.07
N ASN A 114 9.84 -4.19 1.28
CA ASN A 114 8.89 -3.44 2.10
C ASN A 114 9.33 -1.99 2.38
N LEU A 115 10.59 -1.65 2.16
CA LEU A 115 11.14 -0.31 2.38
C LEU A 115 11.79 0.24 1.11
N PHE A 116 12.86 -0.41 0.61
CA PHE A 116 13.65 0.16 -0.47
C PHE A 116 12.89 0.23 -1.80
N ALA A 117 11.95 -0.68 -2.06
CA ALA A 117 11.07 -0.60 -3.22
C ALA A 117 10.27 0.72 -3.24
N ALA A 118 9.65 1.09 -2.11
CA ALA A 118 8.89 2.33 -1.99
C ALA A 118 9.79 3.57 -2.13
N ILE A 119 10.98 3.58 -1.51
CA ILE A 119 11.96 4.67 -1.62
C ILE A 119 12.38 4.86 -3.08
N ARG A 120 12.87 3.79 -3.71
CA ARG A 120 13.37 3.83 -5.10
C ARG A 120 12.30 4.25 -6.09
N LEU A 121 11.08 3.66 -5.97
CA LEU A 121 10.00 3.98 -6.91
C LEU A 121 9.52 5.42 -6.73
N THR A 122 9.37 5.90 -5.50
CA THR A 122 9.01 7.29 -5.25
C THR A 122 10.03 8.23 -5.88
N ASN A 123 11.33 7.97 -5.72
CA ASN A 123 12.40 8.77 -6.32
C ASN A 123 12.34 8.72 -7.85
N ALA A 124 12.16 7.54 -8.44
CA ALA A 124 12.10 7.37 -9.90
C ALA A 124 10.93 8.12 -10.54
N VAL A 125 9.78 8.20 -9.87
CA VAL A 125 8.59 8.87 -10.41
C VAL A 125 8.40 10.31 -9.90
N LEU A 126 9.27 10.78 -9.00
CA LEU A 126 9.17 12.12 -8.39
C LEU A 126 9.08 13.26 -9.40
N PRO A 127 9.83 13.27 -10.53
CA PRO A 127 9.67 14.31 -11.55
C PRO A 127 8.25 14.39 -12.11
N ALA A 128 7.60 13.25 -12.33
CA ALA A 128 6.22 13.21 -12.82
C ALA A 128 5.21 13.68 -11.75
N LEU A 129 5.42 13.31 -10.48
CA LEU A 129 4.61 13.80 -9.37
C LEU A 129 4.75 15.33 -9.22
N ARG A 130 5.96 15.89 -9.35
CA ARG A 130 6.20 17.34 -9.30
C ARG A 130 5.53 18.11 -10.44
N ALA A 131 5.33 17.47 -11.59
CA ALA A 131 4.61 18.07 -12.72
C ALA A 131 3.08 18.00 -12.55
N SER A 132 2.58 17.23 -11.57
CA SER A 132 1.15 17.13 -11.27
C SER A 132 0.66 18.31 -10.44
N LYS A 133 -0.59 18.75 -10.67
CA LYS A 133 -1.27 19.75 -9.85
C LYS A 133 -2.01 19.15 -8.63
N ALA A 134 -1.96 17.84 -8.48
CA ALA A 134 -2.75 17.12 -7.48
C ALA A 134 -2.04 15.85 -6.99
N ALA A 135 -0.73 15.95 -6.80
CA ALA A 135 0.10 14.82 -6.46
C ALA A 135 -0.18 14.29 -5.04
N ALA A 136 -0.31 12.97 -4.93
CA ALA A 136 -0.43 12.28 -3.66
C ALA A 136 0.32 10.93 -3.68
N VAL A 137 1.03 10.66 -2.60
CA VAL A 137 1.68 9.37 -2.35
C VAL A 137 1.02 8.72 -1.13
N VAL A 138 0.66 7.45 -1.24
CA VAL A 138 0.21 6.65 -0.10
C VAL A 138 1.10 5.42 0.03
N ASN A 139 1.71 5.27 1.19
CA ASN A 139 2.50 4.10 1.53
C ASN A 139 1.67 3.16 2.42
N ILE A 140 1.52 1.90 2.02
CA ILE A 140 0.83 0.90 2.84
C ILE A 140 1.82 0.31 3.83
N SER A 141 1.63 0.66 5.12
CA SER A 141 2.36 0.12 6.25
C SER A 141 1.67 -1.15 6.80
N SER A 142 1.65 -1.34 8.09
CA SER A 142 1.02 -2.47 8.78
C SER A 142 0.87 -2.16 10.28
N ALA A 143 -0.10 -2.76 10.93
CA ALA A 143 -0.19 -2.82 12.38
C ALA A 143 1.10 -3.40 13.01
N ALA A 144 1.81 -4.29 12.30
CA ALA A 144 3.09 -4.86 12.73
C ALA A 144 4.22 -3.83 12.89
N ALA A 145 4.09 -2.63 12.34
CA ALA A 145 5.06 -1.54 12.54
C ALA A 145 5.07 -1.01 13.97
N THR A 146 3.95 -1.13 14.69
CA THR A 146 3.79 -0.61 16.06
C THR A 146 3.45 -1.69 17.07
N MET A 147 2.88 -2.82 16.65
CA MET A 147 2.56 -3.96 17.48
C MET A 147 3.63 -5.05 17.31
N PRO A 148 4.46 -5.32 18.32
CA PRO A 148 5.50 -6.34 18.21
C PRO A 148 4.90 -7.74 17.92
N PHE A 149 5.42 -8.38 16.89
CA PHE A 149 4.99 -9.70 16.49
C PHE A 149 6.21 -10.54 16.04
N GLY A 150 6.73 -11.36 16.95
CA GLY A 150 7.99 -12.07 16.81
C GLY A 150 8.20 -12.81 15.50
N PRO A 151 7.22 -13.62 15.02
CA PRO A 151 7.35 -14.33 13.74
C PRO A 151 7.56 -13.44 12.51
N PHE A 152 7.23 -12.15 12.61
CA PHE A 152 7.36 -11.17 11.53
C PHE A 152 8.23 -9.97 11.91
N ALA A 153 9.20 -10.14 12.81
CA ALA A 153 10.01 -9.03 13.33
C ALA A 153 10.70 -8.22 12.20
N HIS A 154 11.28 -8.88 11.19
CA HIS A 154 11.91 -8.23 10.04
C HIS A 154 10.90 -7.42 9.21
N TYR A 155 9.67 -7.92 9.05
CA TYR A 155 8.59 -7.21 8.36
C TYR A 155 8.13 -5.99 9.16
N GLY A 156 7.88 -6.14 10.46
CA GLY A 156 7.49 -5.04 11.34
C GLY A 156 8.55 -3.94 11.37
N ALA A 157 9.83 -4.31 11.45
CA ALA A 157 10.95 -3.37 11.41
C ALA A 157 11.01 -2.60 10.09
N ALA A 158 10.84 -3.28 8.93
CA ALA A 158 10.83 -2.63 7.62
C ALA A 158 9.63 -1.67 7.49
N LYS A 159 8.43 -2.04 7.99
CA LYS A 159 7.25 -1.18 7.99
C LYS A 159 7.39 0.01 8.94
N ALA A 160 8.01 -0.14 10.11
CA ALA A 160 8.34 0.96 11.01
C ALA A 160 9.32 1.96 10.35
N ALA A 161 10.33 1.45 9.65
CA ALA A 161 11.25 2.29 8.88
C ALA A 161 10.53 3.03 7.74
N LEU A 162 9.59 2.37 7.03
CA LEU A 162 8.75 3.00 6.02
C LEU A 162 7.89 4.13 6.61
N GLU A 163 7.36 3.97 7.82
CA GLU A 163 6.59 5.00 8.49
C GLU A 163 7.44 6.25 8.80
N TYR A 164 8.66 6.05 9.30
CA TYR A 164 9.56 7.16 9.55
C TYR A 164 9.93 7.90 8.25
N TYR A 165 10.34 7.15 7.23
CA TYR A 165 10.65 7.69 5.90
C TYR A 165 9.49 8.51 5.33
N SER A 166 8.27 8.00 5.44
CA SER A 166 7.08 8.66 4.88
C SER A 166 6.77 9.99 5.55
N ARG A 167 6.98 10.10 6.86
CA ARG A 167 6.83 11.37 7.60
C ARG A 167 7.89 12.40 7.17
N THR A 168 9.13 11.98 7.01
CA THR A 168 10.20 12.84 6.47
C THR A 168 9.85 13.33 5.07
N LEU A 169 9.45 12.41 4.20
CA LEU A 169 9.07 12.71 2.81
C LEU A 169 7.88 13.68 2.73
N ALA A 170 6.91 13.57 3.65
CA ALA A 170 5.76 14.47 3.72
C ALA A 170 6.19 15.92 3.99
N VAL A 171 7.14 16.13 4.90
CA VAL A 171 7.69 17.46 5.20
C VAL A 171 8.45 18.03 4.02
N GLU A 172 9.28 17.22 3.37
CA GLU A 172 10.13 17.64 2.25
C GLU A 172 9.34 17.98 0.98
N LEU A 173 8.25 17.26 0.72
CA LEU A 173 7.49 17.40 -0.53
C LEU A 173 6.27 18.33 -0.41
N ALA A 174 5.80 18.64 0.81
CA ALA A 174 4.64 19.51 1.03
C ALA A 174 4.79 20.90 0.41
N PRO A 175 5.97 21.59 0.45
CA PRO A 175 6.14 22.87 -0.21
C PRO A 175 5.93 22.82 -1.73
N GLY A 176 6.14 21.65 -2.35
CA GLY A 176 5.86 21.38 -3.76
C GLY A 176 4.42 20.93 -4.04
N GLY A 177 3.53 20.95 -3.05
CA GLY A 177 2.14 20.54 -3.20
C GLY A 177 1.90 19.02 -3.26
N ILE A 178 2.91 18.20 -2.96
CA ILE A 178 2.80 16.74 -2.94
C ILE A 178 2.46 16.29 -1.52
N ARG A 179 1.35 15.58 -1.36
CA ARG A 179 0.94 15.02 -0.08
C ARG A 179 1.44 13.58 0.06
N VAL A 180 1.93 13.23 1.24
CA VAL A 180 2.38 11.87 1.53
C VAL A 180 1.72 11.39 2.81
N ASN A 181 1.00 10.27 2.75
CA ASN A 181 0.34 9.66 3.91
C ASN A 181 0.62 8.15 3.97
N LEU A 182 0.28 7.59 5.11
CA LEU A 182 0.35 6.14 5.35
C LEU A 182 -1.03 5.59 5.68
N VAL A 183 -1.23 4.34 5.30
CA VAL A 183 -2.33 3.51 5.81
C VAL A 183 -1.70 2.27 6.44
N SER A 184 -2.07 1.97 7.68
CA SER A 184 -1.61 0.80 8.44
C SER A 184 -2.77 -0.18 8.62
N PRO A 185 -2.90 -1.19 7.74
CA PRO A 185 -3.89 -2.24 7.90
C PRO A 185 -3.62 -3.11 9.13
N GLY A 186 -4.71 -3.56 9.78
CA GLY A 186 -4.67 -4.69 10.70
C GLY A 186 -4.70 -6.02 9.96
N VAL A 187 -5.48 -6.98 10.49
CA VAL A 187 -5.73 -8.25 9.82
C VAL A 187 -6.81 -8.05 8.76
N ILE A 188 -6.44 -8.18 7.51
CA ILE A 188 -7.33 -8.03 6.34
C ILE A 188 -7.41 -9.36 5.61
N SER A 189 -8.63 -9.80 5.25
CA SER A 189 -8.84 -10.97 4.41
C SER A 189 -8.34 -10.69 2.99
N THR A 190 -7.38 -11.49 2.57
CA THR A 190 -6.79 -11.46 1.23
C THR A 190 -6.41 -12.88 0.85
N PRO A 191 -6.25 -13.21 -0.43
CA PRO A 191 -5.79 -14.55 -0.82
C PRO A 191 -4.51 -14.99 -0.09
N GLY A 192 -3.58 -14.06 0.17
CA GLY A 192 -2.33 -14.37 0.86
C GLY A 192 -2.49 -14.59 2.37
N SER A 193 -3.29 -13.76 3.06
CA SER A 193 -3.55 -13.91 4.49
C SER A 193 -4.40 -15.14 4.80
N ASP A 194 -5.36 -15.44 3.92
CA ASP A 194 -6.25 -16.58 4.08
C ASP A 194 -5.48 -17.90 3.84
N GLU A 195 -4.58 -17.92 2.86
CA GLU A 195 -3.65 -19.03 2.65
C GLU A 195 -2.74 -19.22 3.87
N PHE A 196 -2.15 -18.13 4.38
CA PHE A 196 -1.31 -18.18 5.59
C PHE A 196 -2.09 -18.71 6.80
N ALA A 197 -3.31 -18.21 7.04
CA ALA A 197 -4.16 -18.65 8.15
C ALA A 197 -4.53 -20.15 8.04
N ARG A 198 -4.73 -20.63 6.82
CA ARG A 198 -5.07 -22.03 6.54
C ARG A 198 -3.88 -22.98 6.71
N THR A 199 -2.67 -22.52 6.38
CA THR A 199 -1.47 -23.38 6.35
C THR A 199 -0.60 -23.27 7.59
N THR A 200 -0.84 -22.27 8.47
CA THR A 200 0.02 -22.02 9.63
C THR A 200 -0.72 -22.32 10.95
N PRO A 201 -0.32 -23.34 11.70
CA PRO A 201 -0.95 -23.67 12.99
C PRO A 201 -0.96 -22.47 13.95
N GLY A 202 -2.10 -22.21 14.61
CA GLY A 202 -2.26 -21.13 15.58
C GLY A 202 -2.57 -19.75 14.97
N PHE A 203 -2.68 -19.64 13.65
CA PHE A 203 -2.95 -18.38 12.92
C PHE A 203 -4.30 -18.37 12.20
N SER A 204 -5.29 -19.10 12.70
CA SER A 204 -6.64 -19.07 12.13
C SER A 204 -7.28 -17.67 12.25
N SER A 205 -8.27 -17.39 11.41
CA SER A 205 -9.05 -16.15 11.50
C SER A 205 -9.63 -15.93 12.88
N ASP A 206 -10.15 -16.99 13.54
CA ASP A 206 -10.68 -16.93 14.92
C ASP A 206 -9.61 -16.54 15.95
N ALA A 207 -8.37 -17.00 15.76
CA ALA A 207 -7.27 -16.63 16.63
C ALA A 207 -6.95 -15.13 16.55
N TRP A 208 -7.18 -14.49 15.40
CA TRP A 208 -6.99 -13.06 15.21
C TRP A 208 -8.16 -12.22 15.71
N LEU A 209 -9.41 -12.72 15.63
CA LEU A 209 -10.61 -11.97 16.04
C LEU A 209 -10.53 -11.48 17.49
N ARG A 210 -9.90 -12.25 18.37
CA ARG A 210 -9.71 -11.85 19.80
C ARG A 210 -8.89 -10.55 19.96
N TYR A 211 -8.11 -10.17 18.94
CA TYR A 211 -7.30 -8.95 18.96
C TYR A 211 -7.97 -7.77 18.26
N VAL A 212 -9.11 -7.97 17.60
CA VAL A 212 -9.82 -6.95 16.83
C VAL A 212 -11.09 -6.51 17.58
N PRO A 213 -11.08 -5.34 18.25
CA PRO A 213 -12.24 -4.85 19.02
C PRO A 213 -13.54 -4.76 18.22
N LEU A 214 -13.50 -4.45 16.92
CA LEU A 214 -14.69 -4.44 16.07
C LEU A 214 -15.26 -5.83 15.75
N GLY A 215 -14.63 -6.92 16.22
CA GLY A 215 -15.16 -8.29 16.14
C GLY A 215 -15.24 -8.88 14.72
N ARG A 216 -14.54 -8.30 13.74
CA ARG A 216 -14.44 -8.86 12.39
C ARG A 216 -13.04 -8.68 11.80
N ILE A 217 -12.65 -9.57 10.91
CA ILE A 217 -11.50 -9.37 10.02
C ILE A 217 -11.86 -8.25 9.02
N GLY A 218 -10.92 -7.38 8.72
CA GLY A 218 -11.12 -6.32 7.74
C GLY A 218 -11.22 -6.88 6.31
N ALA A 219 -11.98 -6.21 5.47
CA ALA A 219 -12.03 -6.44 4.03
C ALA A 219 -11.03 -5.54 3.31
N THR A 220 -10.63 -5.90 2.10
CA THR A 220 -9.75 -5.08 1.25
C THR A 220 -10.33 -3.71 0.95
N GLU A 221 -11.65 -3.61 0.88
CA GLU A 221 -12.43 -2.39 0.65
C GLU A 221 -12.31 -1.41 1.83
N ASP A 222 -12.18 -1.91 3.08
CA ASP A 222 -11.94 -1.04 4.25
C ASP A 222 -10.66 -0.21 4.07
N ILE A 223 -9.65 -0.78 3.41
CA ILE A 223 -8.40 -0.08 3.09
C ILE A 223 -8.56 0.83 1.87
N ALA A 224 -9.19 0.32 0.81
CA ALA A 224 -9.32 1.03 -0.46
C ALA A 224 -10.07 2.37 -0.31
N GLU A 225 -11.10 2.43 0.52
CA GLU A 225 -11.86 3.66 0.79
C GLU A 225 -11.01 4.73 1.50
N VAL A 226 -10.19 4.33 2.48
CA VAL A 226 -9.28 5.27 3.14
C VAL A 226 -8.22 5.78 2.17
N VAL A 227 -7.65 4.90 1.35
CA VAL A 227 -6.66 5.31 0.33
C VAL A 227 -7.30 6.26 -0.68
N ALA A 228 -8.54 6.00 -1.15
CA ALA A 228 -9.27 6.90 -2.07
C ALA A 228 -9.51 8.28 -1.45
N LEU A 229 -9.91 8.34 -0.18
CA LEU A 229 -10.02 9.61 0.55
C LEU A 229 -8.70 10.38 0.54
N LEU A 230 -7.59 9.71 0.87
CA LEU A 230 -6.27 10.35 1.00
C LEU A 230 -5.74 10.92 -0.31
N VAL A 231 -6.05 10.30 -1.45
CA VAL A 231 -5.56 10.76 -2.76
C VAL A 231 -6.52 11.74 -3.44
N SER A 232 -7.77 11.83 -3.00
CA SER A 232 -8.78 12.74 -3.55
C SER A 232 -8.67 14.17 -3.01
N ASP A 233 -9.48 15.08 -3.56
CA ASP A 233 -9.56 16.46 -3.08
C ASP A 233 -10.19 16.58 -1.68
N ARG A 234 -10.89 15.55 -1.21
CA ARG A 234 -11.36 15.47 0.18
C ARG A 234 -10.23 15.42 1.18
N GLY A 235 -9.12 14.79 0.79
CA GLY A 235 -7.90 14.68 1.60
C GLY A 235 -6.88 15.81 1.39
N LYS A 236 -7.23 16.92 0.75
CA LYS A 236 -6.29 17.99 0.36
C LYS A 236 -5.52 18.65 1.53
N PHE A 237 -6.00 18.51 2.76
CA PHE A 237 -5.32 19.02 3.96
C PHE A 237 -4.70 17.90 4.82
N LEU A 238 -4.60 16.68 4.27
CA LEU A 238 -4.04 15.50 4.94
C LEU A 238 -2.67 15.20 4.36
N THR A 239 -1.61 15.34 5.16
CA THR A 239 -0.23 14.94 4.83
C THR A 239 0.53 14.57 6.10
N GLY A 240 1.48 13.63 6.01
CA GLY A 240 2.32 13.16 7.12
C GLY A 240 1.63 12.25 8.13
N ALA A 241 0.36 11.93 7.93
CA ALA A 241 -0.42 11.11 8.86
C ALA A 241 -0.34 9.62 8.54
N ASN A 242 -0.49 8.80 9.59
CA ASN A 242 -0.65 7.35 9.49
C ASN A 242 -2.08 6.97 9.95
N TYR A 243 -2.87 6.46 9.03
CA TYR A 243 -4.25 6.06 9.25
C TYR A 243 -4.31 4.56 9.54
N ARG A 244 -4.53 4.21 10.81
CA ARG A 244 -4.73 2.82 11.22
C ARG A 244 -6.11 2.35 10.79
N VAL A 245 -6.17 1.27 10.02
CA VAL A 245 -7.39 0.63 9.55
C VAL A 245 -7.32 -0.83 10.01
N ASP A 246 -7.51 -1.02 11.30
CA ASP A 246 -7.16 -2.27 12.02
C ASP A 246 -8.27 -2.75 12.97
N GLY A 247 -9.45 -2.14 12.91
CA GLY A 247 -10.57 -2.47 13.79
C GLY A 247 -10.31 -2.25 15.28
N GLY A 248 -9.33 -1.38 15.62
CA GLY A 248 -8.92 -1.07 17.00
C GLY A 248 -7.82 -1.99 17.54
N MET A 249 -7.23 -2.84 16.70
CA MET A 249 -6.25 -3.85 17.11
C MET A 249 -5.02 -3.25 17.83
N THR A 250 -4.54 -2.10 17.39
CA THR A 250 -3.29 -1.47 17.89
C THR A 250 -3.49 -0.48 19.03
N VAL A 251 -4.72 -0.24 19.51
CA VAL A 251 -5.03 0.66 20.64
C VAL A 251 -5.48 -0.08 21.89
N ARG A 252 -5.32 -1.39 21.88
CA ARG A 252 -5.70 -2.29 22.98
C ARG A 252 -4.52 -2.52 23.92
#